data_8a04061cd12571839fb089bd74cee886
#
_entry.id   8a04061cd12571839fb089bd74cee886
#
_cell.length_a   1.000
_cell.length_b   1.000
_cell.length_c   1.000
_cell.angle_alpha   90.00
_cell.angle_beta   90.00
_cell.angle_gamma   90.00
#
_symmetry.space_group_name_H-M   'P 1'
#
loop_
_entity.id
_entity.type
_entity.pdbx_description
1 polymer ?
#
loop_
_entity_poly.entity_id
_entity_poly.type
_entity_poly.pdbx_seq_one_letter_code
_entity_poly.pdbx_strand_id
1 'polypeptide(L)'
;MLLQNSENGNVFDITSVVSDIQITTEIEGQAGKLTFFTLKDDVLKISSGSRLQVKWGDKGIFFGYVFNTQTDKKGNIKVTAYDQLRYLKNTDFYINKGETLAQTFEKECTKFNLQYKIEEDSQYVVPPKLFDGKSIYDILKYSVEANLRGKKKYYIIYDDYGTIKLNNIENLRTGYVIGDYSMATDYRYSKSIDKDTYNQILLFTESKDDSGRIISNQQIAKDSDNQKRWGVLQLAKKVNEKATQQEITDFAKNLLSLYNRERETLTINAIAIPNDNDVWDIRAGAGIFIDISSALGDIGTTQTTDKEGKKAIKREMYIISRCTHALKNENYHTLRLDIIKETMTPQEKAGG
;
A
#
# COMPACT_ATOMS: atom_id res chain seq x y z
N MET A 1 2.69 -26.07 4.41
CA MET A 1 1.66 -25.13 4.94
C MET A 1 1.00 -25.76 6.16
N LEU A 2 1.09 -25.09 7.30
CA LEU A 2 0.56 -25.62 8.57
C LEU A 2 -0.69 -24.84 8.98
N LEU A 3 -1.72 -25.56 9.38
CA LEU A 3 -2.95 -25.04 9.97
C LEU A 3 -3.08 -25.57 11.39
N GLN A 4 -3.25 -24.65 12.36
CA GLN A 4 -3.63 -25.01 13.72
C GLN A 4 -5.11 -24.67 13.95
N ASN A 5 -5.92 -25.67 14.19
CA ASN A 5 -7.35 -25.50 14.43
C ASN A 5 -7.59 -24.71 15.72
N SER A 6 -8.45 -23.69 15.69
CA SER A 6 -8.74 -22.81 16.82
C SER A 6 -9.61 -23.47 17.89
N GLU A 7 -10.38 -24.51 17.58
CA GLU A 7 -11.31 -25.15 18.51
C GLU A 7 -10.65 -26.24 19.37
N ASN A 8 -9.72 -27.00 18.79
CA ASN A 8 -9.11 -28.15 19.46
C ASN A 8 -7.57 -28.10 19.53
N GLY A 9 -6.93 -27.09 18.90
CA GLY A 9 -5.49 -26.91 18.91
C GLY A 9 -4.70 -27.86 18.01
N ASN A 10 -5.36 -28.78 17.31
CA ASN A 10 -4.69 -29.75 16.43
C ASN A 10 -3.97 -29.03 15.30
N VAL A 11 -2.76 -29.50 14.95
CA VAL A 11 -1.93 -28.97 13.88
C VAL A 11 -1.93 -29.95 12.71
N PHE A 12 -2.23 -29.46 11.53
CA PHE A 12 -2.27 -30.24 10.29
C PHE A 12 -1.30 -29.66 9.27
N ASP A 13 -0.54 -30.52 8.58
CA ASP A 13 0.11 -30.14 7.34
C ASP A 13 -0.89 -30.29 6.20
N ILE A 14 -1.29 -29.17 5.62
CA ILE A 14 -2.30 -29.11 4.58
C ILE A 14 -1.70 -28.87 3.18
N THR A 15 -0.38 -28.96 3.03
CA THR A 15 0.33 -28.64 1.77
C THR A 15 -0.23 -29.41 0.59
N SER A 16 -0.52 -30.72 0.75
CA SER A 16 -0.97 -31.59 -0.33
C SER A 16 -2.48 -31.54 -0.62
N VAL A 17 -3.28 -30.86 0.23
CA VAL A 17 -4.75 -30.83 0.11
C VAL A 17 -5.29 -29.43 -0.21
N VAL A 18 -4.41 -28.48 -0.52
CA VAL A 18 -4.77 -27.12 -0.92
C VAL A 18 -4.42 -26.84 -2.37
N SER A 19 -5.16 -25.94 -3.01
CA SER A 19 -4.92 -25.48 -4.38
C SER A 19 -5.15 -23.99 -4.52
N ASP A 20 -4.65 -23.42 -5.64
CA ASP A 20 -4.83 -22.00 -6.01
C ASP A 20 -4.47 -21.03 -4.88
N ILE A 21 -3.31 -21.23 -4.29
CA ILE A 21 -2.81 -20.41 -3.20
C ILE A 21 -2.46 -19.02 -3.75
N GLN A 22 -3.01 -18.00 -3.14
CA GLN A 22 -2.69 -16.61 -3.46
C GLN A 22 -2.37 -15.83 -2.19
N ILE A 23 -1.23 -15.11 -2.21
CA ILE A 23 -0.83 -14.17 -1.16
C ILE A 23 -0.79 -12.77 -1.77
N THR A 24 -1.59 -11.86 -1.24
CA THR A 24 -1.67 -10.46 -1.70
C THR A 24 -1.24 -9.54 -0.59
N THR A 25 -0.34 -8.60 -0.89
CA THR A 25 0.08 -7.51 -0.01
C THR A 25 -0.19 -6.15 -0.67
N GLU A 26 -0.52 -5.12 0.12
CA GLU A 26 -0.79 -3.75 -0.32
C GLU A 26 -0.16 -2.75 0.64
N ILE A 27 0.31 -1.58 0.14
CA ILE A 27 1.01 -0.60 0.99
C ILE A 27 0.09 0.27 1.85
N GLU A 28 -1.19 0.39 1.52
CA GLU A 28 -2.11 1.32 2.19
C GLU A 28 -2.88 0.66 3.36
N GLY A 29 -2.15 -0.04 4.26
CA GLY A 29 -2.72 -0.60 5.49
C GLY A 29 -3.77 -1.67 5.31
N GLN A 30 -3.81 -2.26 4.15
CA GLN A 30 -4.56 -3.48 3.96
C GLN A 30 -3.77 -4.64 4.53
N ALA A 31 -4.45 -5.48 5.29
CA ALA A 31 -3.85 -6.71 5.78
C ALA A 31 -3.40 -7.58 4.61
N GLY A 32 -2.23 -8.17 4.71
CA GLY A 32 -1.81 -9.23 3.81
C GLY A 32 -2.85 -10.34 3.82
N LYS A 33 -3.27 -10.76 2.64
CA LYS A 33 -4.36 -11.70 2.44
C LYS A 33 -3.86 -12.98 1.81
N LEU A 34 -4.12 -14.11 2.47
CA LEU A 34 -3.95 -15.44 1.91
C LEU A 34 -5.32 -16.02 1.51
N THR A 35 -5.43 -16.55 0.30
CA THR A 35 -6.59 -17.32 -0.13
C THR A 35 -6.14 -18.65 -0.73
N PHE A 36 -6.90 -19.71 -0.51
CA PHE A 36 -6.69 -21.01 -1.11
C PHE A 36 -8.01 -21.79 -1.16
N PHE A 37 -8.03 -22.88 -1.92
CA PHE A 37 -9.13 -23.83 -1.95
C PHE A 37 -8.69 -25.16 -1.34
N THR A 38 -9.63 -25.83 -0.70
CA THR A 38 -9.51 -27.22 -0.23
C THR A 38 -10.86 -27.93 -0.35
N LEU A 39 -10.87 -29.24 -0.21
CA LEU A 39 -12.12 -30.00 -0.18
C LEU A 39 -12.59 -30.15 1.26
N LYS A 40 -13.92 -30.31 1.43
CA LYS A 40 -14.52 -30.70 2.70
C LYS A 40 -13.99 -32.06 3.13
N ASP A 41 -13.50 -32.11 4.35
CA ASP A 41 -12.97 -33.30 4.99
C ASP A 41 -13.51 -33.42 6.43
N ASP A 42 -13.73 -34.62 6.92
CA ASP A 42 -14.30 -34.86 8.26
C ASP A 42 -13.23 -34.67 9.36
N VAL A 43 -11.94 -34.80 9.02
CA VAL A 43 -10.81 -34.67 9.94
C VAL A 43 -10.30 -33.24 9.93
N LEU A 44 -10.08 -32.65 8.73
CA LEU A 44 -9.60 -31.31 8.55
C LEU A 44 -10.76 -30.29 8.65
N LYS A 45 -11.08 -29.87 9.86
CA LYS A 45 -12.07 -28.81 10.09
C LYS A 45 -11.36 -27.46 10.12
N ILE A 46 -11.69 -26.59 9.17
CA ILE A 46 -11.16 -25.23 9.11
C ILE A 46 -12.20 -24.28 9.69
N SER A 47 -11.92 -23.72 10.86
CA SER A 47 -12.78 -22.75 11.56
C SER A 47 -12.17 -21.37 11.58
N SER A 48 -13.01 -20.35 11.74
CA SER A 48 -12.55 -18.96 11.95
C SER A 48 -11.64 -18.90 13.17
N GLY A 49 -10.56 -18.09 13.07
CA GLY A 49 -9.54 -18.00 14.11
C GLY A 49 -8.45 -19.08 14.02
N SER A 50 -8.58 -20.10 13.16
CA SER A 50 -7.51 -21.08 12.94
C SER A 50 -6.25 -20.38 12.41
N ARG A 51 -5.10 -20.73 13.00
CA ARG A 51 -3.81 -20.13 12.65
C ARG A 51 -3.21 -20.80 11.43
N LEU A 52 -2.70 -20.01 10.51
CA LEU A 52 -2.02 -20.45 9.30
C LEU A 52 -0.57 -20.00 9.28
N GLN A 53 0.33 -20.91 8.95
CA GLN A 53 1.74 -20.66 8.71
C GLN A 53 2.12 -21.22 7.35
N VAL A 54 2.61 -20.39 6.46
CA VAL A 54 3.10 -20.80 5.14
C VAL A 54 4.58 -20.52 5.06
N LYS A 55 5.35 -21.54 4.68
CA LYS A 55 6.76 -21.46 4.40
C LYS A 55 7.04 -21.90 2.98
N TRP A 56 8.07 -21.30 2.37
CA TRP A 56 8.67 -21.72 1.13
C TRP A 56 10.13 -22.11 1.40
N GLY A 57 10.41 -23.41 1.37
CA GLY A 57 11.64 -23.90 2.00
C GLY A 57 11.67 -23.50 3.49
N ASP A 58 12.73 -22.86 3.91
CA ASP A 58 12.89 -22.38 5.29
C ASP A 58 12.34 -20.95 5.50
N LYS A 59 12.03 -20.21 4.41
CA LYS A 59 11.54 -18.84 4.48
C LYS A 59 10.05 -18.80 4.86
N GLY A 60 9.72 -18.12 5.96
CA GLY A 60 8.34 -17.81 6.32
C GLY A 60 7.78 -16.76 5.37
N ILE A 61 6.64 -17.06 4.71
CA ILE A 61 6.07 -16.17 3.69
C ILE A 61 4.69 -15.63 4.07
N PHE A 62 3.99 -16.29 4.99
CA PHE A 62 2.72 -15.82 5.53
C PHE A 62 2.48 -16.43 6.91
N PHE A 63 2.06 -15.58 7.84
CA PHE A 63 1.55 -15.95 9.15
C PHE A 63 0.26 -15.17 9.42
N GLY A 64 -0.81 -15.86 9.76
CA GLY A 64 -2.08 -15.17 10.00
C GLY A 64 -3.18 -16.10 10.48
N TYR A 65 -4.41 -15.63 10.41
CA TYR A 65 -5.58 -16.34 10.91
C TYR A 65 -6.68 -16.41 9.87
N VAL A 66 -7.45 -17.50 9.89
CA VAL A 66 -8.65 -17.67 9.07
C VAL A 66 -9.75 -16.73 9.55
N PHE A 67 -10.27 -15.92 8.65
CA PHE A 67 -11.37 -14.99 8.93
C PHE A 67 -12.67 -15.39 8.20
N ASN A 68 -12.55 -16.09 7.07
CA ASN A 68 -13.72 -16.48 6.31
C ASN A 68 -13.51 -17.82 5.60
N THR A 69 -14.55 -18.62 5.59
CA THR A 69 -14.65 -19.86 4.80
C THR A 69 -15.95 -19.82 4.00
N GLN A 70 -15.89 -20.20 2.73
CA GLN A 70 -17.05 -20.28 1.84
C GLN A 70 -17.08 -21.67 1.23
N THR A 71 -18.20 -22.37 1.36
CA THR A 71 -18.37 -23.74 0.83
C THR A 71 -19.40 -23.73 -0.29
N ASP A 72 -19.07 -24.39 -1.40
CA ASP A 72 -20.01 -24.61 -2.50
C ASP A 72 -20.75 -25.96 -2.38
N LYS A 73 -21.71 -26.22 -3.30
CA LYS A 73 -22.49 -27.47 -3.35
C LYS A 73 -21.64 -28.72 -3.62
N LYS A 74 -20.44 -28.57 -4.17
CA LYS A 74 -19.52 -29.67 -4.50
C LYS A 74 -18.57 -30.00 -3.35
N GLY A 75 -18.64 -29.23 -2.24
CA GLY A 75 -17.77 -29.41 -1.10
C GLY A 75 -16.40 -28.68 -1.25
N ASN A 76 -16.23 -27.83 -2.26
CA ASN A 76 -15.05 -26.98 -2.32
C ASN A 76 -15.16 -25.89 -1.25
N ILE A 77 -14.11 -25.71 -0.48
CA ILE A 77 -14.01 -24.69 0.56
C ILE A 77 -12.97 -23.66 0.11
N LYS A 78 -13.41 -22.42 -0.09
CA LYS A 78 -12.54 -21.27 -0.24
C LYS A 78 -12.22 -20.70 1.12
N VAL A 79 -10.95 -20.64 1.48
CA VAL A 79 -10.47 -20.07 2.74
C VAL A 79 -9.86 -18.69 2.49
N THR A 80 -10.17 -17.75 3.37
CA THR A 80 -9.53 -16.42 3.38
C THR A 80 -8.95 -16.18 4.77
N ALA A 81 -7.64 -15.91 4.80
CA ALA A 81 -6.91 -15.56 6.00
C ALA A 81 -6.25 -14.19 5.83
N TYR A 82 -6.01 -13.52 6.96
CA TYR A 82 -5.31 -12.26 7.02
C TYR A 82 -4.14 -12.33 8.00
N ASP A 83 -3.09 -11.57 7.70
CA ASP A 83 -1.94 -11.37 8.59
C ASP A 83 -2.26 -10.46 9.79
N GLN A 84 -1.25 -10.11 10.57
CA GLN A 84 -1.40 -9.31 11.79
C GLN A 84 -1.89 -7.88 11.52
N LEU A 85 -1.67 -7.34 10.32
CA LEU A 85 -2.15 -6.00 9.97
C LEU A 85 -3.69 -5.89 10.01
N ARG A 86 -4.40 -7.03 9.95
CA ARG A 86 -5.87 -7.05 10.11
C ARG A 86 -6.33 -6.44 11.43
N TYR A 87 -5.52 -6.57 12.48
CA TYR A 87 -5.83 -6.04 13.80
C TYR A 87 -5.63 -4.52 13.91
N LEU A 88 -4.90 -3.89 12.99
CA LEU A 88 -4.82 -2.43 12.90
C LEU A 88 -6.14 -1.78 12.42
N LYS A 89 -7.14 -2.58 12.02
CA LYS A 89 -8.51 -2.09 11.76
C LYS A 89 -9.34 -1.93 13.04
N ASN A 90 -8.84 -2.37 14.19
CA ASN A 90 -9.46 -2.05 15.47
C ASN A 90 -9.51 -0.53 15.66
N THR A 91 -10.61 -0.05 16.25
CA THR A 91 -10.81 1.38 16.51
C THR A 91 -10.40 1.74 17.92
N ASP A 92 -9.87 2.94 18.06
CA ASP A 92 -9.40 3.43 19.37
C ASP A 92 -9.75 4.92 19.59
N PHE A 93 -9.71 5.31 20.86
CA PHE A 93 -9.63 6.70 21.28
C PHE A 93 -8.17 7.00 21.63
N TYR A 94 -7.54 7.87 20.87
CA TYR A 94 -6.11 8.16 21.00
C TYR A 94 -5.82 9.66 20.96
N ILE A 95 -4.95 10.11 21.85
CA ILE A 95 -4.46 11.50 21.89
C ILE A 95 -2.96 11.47 21.65
N ASN A 96 -2.53 11.85 20.45
CA ASN A 96 -1.13 12.16 20.20
C ASN A 96 -0.81 13.52 20.83
N LYS A 97 0.12 13.53 21.80
CA LYS A 97 0.54 14.74 22.53
C LYS A 97 1.87 15.32 22.04
N GLY A 98 2.29 14.97 20.83
CA GLY A 98 3.61 15.31 20.30
C GLY A 98 4.56 14.11 20.36
N GLU A 99 4.09 12.95 19.95
CA GLU A 99 4.85 11.70 19.89
C GLU A 99 5.42 11.48 18.50
N THR A 100 6.49 10.68 18.40
CA THR A 100 6.99 10.23 17.10
C THR A 100 6.11 9.13 16.52
N LEU A 101 6.26 8.83 15.22
CA LEU A 101 5.58 7.70 14.60
C LEU A 101 5.91 6.38 15.32
N ALA A 102 7.18 6.18 15.68
CA ALA A 102 7.61 4.97 16.38
C ALA A 102 6.97 4.84 17.76
N GLN A 103 6.89 5.92 18.52
CA GLN A 103 6.23 5.92 19.84
C GLN A 103 4.73 5.61 19.74
N THR A 104 4.04 6.22 18.75
CA THR A 104 2.63 5.92 18.52
C THR A 104 2.43 4.46 18.09
N PHE A 105 3.28 3.95 17.20
CA PHE A 105 3.25 2.57 16.73
C PHE A 105 3.48 1.56 17.86
N GLU A 106 4.49 1.77 18.69
CA GLU A 106 4.79 0.93 19.85
C GLU A 106 3.62 0.86 20.84
N LYS A 107 3.04 2.04 21.18
CA LYS A 107 1.90 2.11 22.11
C LYS A 107 0.69 1.34 21.60
N GLU A 108 0.33 1.52 20.34
CA GLU A 108 -0.80 0.84 19.74
C GLU A 108 -0.57 -0.66 19.62
N CYS A 109 0.60 -1.08 19.17
CA CYS A 109 0.94 -2.51 19.09
C CYS A 109 0.92 -3.17 20.47
N THR A 110 1.50 -2.52 21.48
CA THR A 110 1.53 -3.03 22.87
C THR A 110 0.12 -3.13 23.44
N LYS A 111 -0.72 -2.10 23.26
CA LYS A 111 -2.11 -2.07 23.74
C LYS A 111 -2.95 -3.23 23.20
N PHE A 112 -2.74 -3.61 21.95
CA PHE A 112 -3.47 -4.69 21.29
C PHE A 112 -2.71 -6.02 21.28
N ASN A 113 -1.63 -6.12 22.06
CA ASN A 113 -0.82 -7.33 22.20
C ASN A 113 -0.31 -7.90 20.86
N LEU A 114 0.09 -7.00 19.93
CA LEU A 114 0.64 -7.35 18.64
C LEU A 114 2.16 -7.44 18.72
N GLN A 115 2.74 -8.46 18.08
CA GLN A 115 4.19 -8.55 17.93
C GLN A 115 4.65 -7.48 16.93
N TYR A 116 5.66 -6.70 17.31
CA TYR A 116 6.14 -5.61 16.46
C TYR A 116 7.65 -5.44 16.52
N LYS A 117 8.18 -4.78 15.49
CA LYS A 117 9.58 -4.34 15.42
C LYS A 117 9.67 -2.98 14.73
N ILE A 118 10.42 -2.06 15.30
CA ILE A 118 10.76 -0.78 14.70
C ILE A 118 12.15 -0.93 14.10
N GLU A 119 12.24 -0.90 12.76
CA GLU A 119 13.51 -1.00 12.04
C GLU A 119 14.18 0.38 11.90
N GLU A 120 13.39 1.44 11.74
CA GLU A 120 13.88 2.82 11.68
C GLU A 120 12.86 3.79 12.29
N ASP A 121 13.32 4.78 13.06
CA ASP A 121 12.54 5.93 13.52
C ASP A 121 13.15 7.23 13.03
N SER A 122 12.32 8.12 12.47
CA SER A 122 12.74 9.44 12.00
C SER A 122 13.04 10.43 13.11
N GLN A 123 12.67 10.15 14.34
CA GLN A 123 12.67 11.06 15.50
C GLN A 123 11.86 12.36 15.25
N TYR A 124 10.96 12.34 14.26
CA TYR A 124 10.11 13.48 13.95
C TYR A 124 8.92 13.53 14.90
N VAL A 125 8.80 14.61 15.65
CA VAL A 125 7.66 14.86 16.54
C VAL A 125 6.46 15.24 15.71
N VAL A 126 5.44 14.38 15.76
CA VAL A 126 4.19 14.56 15.00
C VAL A 126 3.32 15.62 15.70
N PRO A 127 2.70 16.54 14.95
CA PRO A 127 1.80 17.54 15.55
C PRO A 127 0.69 16.89 16.39
N PRO A 128 0.38 17.46 17.58
CA PRO A 128 -0.65 16.90 18.47
C PRO A 128 -2.00 16.79 17.77
N LYS A 129 -2.69 15.66 17.99
CA LYS A 129 -4.02 15.41 17.44
C LYS A 129 -4.81 14.43 18.28
N LEU A 130 -6.10 14.68 18.39
CA LEU A 130 -7.08 13.78 18.98
C LEU A 130 -7.72 12.93 17.90
N PHE A 131 -7.82 11.63 18.15
CA PHE A 131 -8.52 10.66 17.32
C PHE A 131 -9.66 10.05 18.15
N ASP A 132 -10.86 10.17 17.67
CA ASP A 132 -12.07 9.65 18.29
C ASP A 132 -12.66 8.55 17.41
N GLY A 133 -12.63 7.30 17.92
CA GLY A 133 -13.14 6.12 17.21
C GLY A 133 -12.48 5.83 15.86
N LYS A 134 -11.23 6.27 15.65
CA LYS A 134 -10.47 6.00 14.43
C LYS A 134 -9.79 4.64 14.50
N SER A 135 -9.58 4.02 13.34
CA SER A 135 -8.78 2.79 13.30
C SER A 135 -7.33 3.08 13.70
N ILE A 136 -6.66 2.08 14.28
CA ILE A 136 -5.23 2.17 14.61
C ILE A 136 -4.46 2.55 13.34
N TYR A 137 -4.84 1.96 12.21
CA TYR A 137 -4.23 2.30 10.93
C TYR A 137 -4.36 3.79 10.58
N ASP A 138 -5.54 4.41 10.76
CA ASP A 138 -5.74 5.85 10.49
C ASP A 138 -4.90 6.73 11.43
N ILE A 139 -4.73 6.30 12.70
CA ILE A 139 -3.88 6.99 13.68
C ILE A 139 -2.41 6.96 13.20
N LEU A 140 -1.93 5.78 12.80
CA LEU A 140 -0.57 5.58 12.30
C LEU A 140 -0.35 6.28 10.95
N LYS A 141 -1.32 6.22 10.04
CA LYS A 141 -1.29 6.90 8.73
C LYS A 141 -1.08 8.40 8.88
N TYR A 142 -1.77 9.05 9.82
CA TYR A 142 -1.54 10.47 10.11
C TYR A 142 -0.08 10.77 10.45
N SER A 143 0.53 9.91 11.28
CA SER A 143 1.93 10.06 11.68
C SER A 143 2.90 9.77 10.53
N VAL A 144 2.61 8.80 9.65
CA VAL A 144 3.36 8.53 8.41
C VAL A 144 3.32 9.75 7.49
N GLU A 145 2.13 10.31 7.26
CA GLU A 145 1.95 11.49 6.41
C GLU A 145 2.66 12.73 6.98
N ALA A 146 2.65 12.91 8.31
CA ALA A 146 3.36 14.00 8.98
C ALA A 146 4.89 13.86 8.77
N ASN A 147 5.43 12.64 8.87
CA ASN A 147 6.84 12.35 8.58
C ASN A 147 7.21 12.69 7.13
N LEU A 148 6.37 12.29 6.19
CA LEU A 148 6.61 12.57 4.77
C LEU A 148 6.62 14.09 4.50
N ARG A 149 5.69 14.86 5.09
CA ARG A 149 5.67 16.32 4.96
C ARG A 149 6.87 16.99 5.62
N GLY A 150 7.22 16.53 6.84
CA GLY A 150 8.26 17.19 7.65
C GLY A 150 9.69 16.77 7.32
N LYS A 151 9.92 15.51 7.01
CA LYS A 151 11.26 14.90 6.80
C LYS A 151 11.50 14.38 5.39
N LYS A 152 10.47 14.38 4.51
CA LYS A 152 10.53 13.77 3.17
C LYS A 152 10.87 12.26 3.22
N LYS A 153 10.59 11.60 4.34
CA LYS A 153 10.76 10.17 4.54
C LYS A 153 9.41 9.48 4.57
N TYR A 154 9.26 8.45 3.78
CA TYR A 154 8.05 7.63 3.75
C TYR A 154 8.25 6.33 4.51
N TYR A 155 7.42 6.11 5.53
CA TYR A 155 7.44 4.90 6.35
C TYR A 155 6.32 3.97 5.92
N ILE A 156 6.63 2.67 5.92
CA ILE A 156 5.68 1.60 5.64
C ILE A 156 5.51 0.72 6.88
N ILE A 157 4.29 0.26 7.08
CA ILE A 157 3.92 -0.71 8.09
C ILE A 157 3.51 -1.99 7.38
N TYR A 158 4.18 -3.09 7.67
CA TYR A 158 3.96 -4.38 7.01
C TYR A 158 4.15 -5.55 7.97
N ASP A 159 3.53 -6.67 7.67
CA ASP A 159 3.75 -7.93 8.43
C ASP A 159 4.93 -8.69 7.83
N ASP A 160 5.81 -9.16 8.70
CA ASP A 160 6.90 -10.07 8.36
C ASP A 160 6.75 -11.34 9.19
N TYR A 161 6.03 -12.29 8.62
CA TYR A 161 5.76 -13.60 9.22
C TYR A 161 5.26 -13.54 10.67
N GLY A 162 4.27 -12.67 10.93
CA GLY A 162 3.62 -12.51 12.23
C GLY A 162 4.18 -11.40 13.12
N THR A 163 5.22 -10.71 12.67
CA THR A 163 5.76 -9.50 13.32
C THR A 163 5.44 -8.29 12.49
N ILE A 164 4.69 -7.34 13.03
CA ILE A 164 4.41 -6.08 12.35
C ILE A 164 5.66 -5.19 12.41
N LYS A 165 6.16 -4.78 11.26
CA LYS A 165 7.35 -3.95 11.13
C LYS A 165 7.01 -2.53 10.71
N LEU A 166 7.67 -1.56 11.33
CA LEU A 166 7.73 -0.16 10.91
C LEU A 166 9.10 0.09 10.31
N ASN A 167 9.17 0.47 9.04
CA ASN A 167 10.42 0.70 8.34
C ASN A 167 10.32 1.86 7.35
N ASN A 168 11.45 2.48 7.02
CA ASN A 168 11.55 3.38 5.89
C ASN A 168 11.46 2.57 4.58
N ILE A 169 10.63 3.05 3.64
CA ILE A 169 10.43 2.36 2.36
C ILE A 169 11.73 2.18 1.56
N GLU A 170 12.70 3.08 1.75
CA GLU A 170 14.01 2.98 1.09
C GLU A 170 14.81 1.74 1.49
N ASN A 171 14.56 1.19 2.69
CA ASN A 171 15.20 -0.04 3.16
C ASN A 171 14.60 -1.31 2.55
N LEU A 172 13.49 -1.20 1.80
CA LEU A 172 12.83 -2.31 1.12
C LEU A 172 13.18 -2.40 -0.37
N ARG A 173 14.25 -1.72 -0.78
CA ARG A 173 14.76 -1.80 -2.15
C ARG A 173 15.34 -3.16 -2.42
N THR A 174 14.88 -3.79 -3.51
CA THR A 174 15.41 -5.06 -4.00
C THR A 174 16.33 -4.84 -5.20
N GLY A 175 17.11 -5.86 -5.57
CA GLY A 175 17.92 -5.85 -6.79
C GLY A 175 17.16 -6.33 -8.04
N TYR A 176 15.87 -6.65 -7.94
CA TYR A 176 15.12 -7.21 -9.06
C TYR A 176 14.91 -6.20 -10.17
N VAL A 177 15.14 -6.67 -11.40
CA VAL A 177 14.78 -6.00 -12.65
C VAL A 177 13.64 -6.79 -13.29
N ILE A 178 12.45 -6.20 -13.36
CA ILE A 178 11.27 -6.81 -13.97
C ILE A 178 11.12 -6.23 -15.38
N GLY A 179 11.24 -7.06 -16.39
CA GLY A 179 11.21 -6.60 -17.77
C GLY A 179 11.10 -7.72 -18.80
N ASP A 180 11.16 -7.34 -20.10
CA ASP A 180 10.95 -8.23 -21.23
C ASP A 180 11.97 -9.37 -21.32
N TYR A 181 13.18 -9.14 -20.80
CA TYR A 181 14.27 -10.11 -20.82
C TYR A 181 14.49 -10.80 -19.47
N SER A 182 13.51 -10.71 -18.56
CA SER A 182 13.59 -11.33 -17.25
C SER A 182 12.27 -11.99 -16.86
N MET A 183 11.54 -11.44 -15.92
CA MET A 183 10.36 -12.07 -15.30
C MET A 183 9.03 -11.64 -15.93
N ALA A 184 8.96 -10.50 -16.61
CA ALA A 184 7.70 -9.97 -17.15
C ALA A 184 7.15 -10.85 -18.26
N THR A 185 5.85 -11.16 -18.21
CA THR A 185 5.14 -11.92 -19.24
C THR A 185 4.12 -11.06 -19.99
N ASP A 186 3.60 -10.04 -19.32
CA ASP A 186 2.63 -9.12 -19.86
C ASP A 186 2.60 -7.86 -18.99
N TYR A 187 2.18 -6.74 -19.56
CA TYR A 187 1.97 -5.51 -18.83
C TYR A 187 0.75 -4.74 -19.34
N ARG A 188 0.19 -3.94 -18.48
CA ARG A 188 -0.81 -2.94 -18.81
C ARG A 188 -0.36 -1.58 -18.29
N TYR A 189 -0.14 -0.65 -19.20
CA TYR A 189 0.13 0.73 -18.87
C TYR A 189 -1.05 1.61 -19.30
N SER A 190 -1.52 2.47 -18.41
CA SER A 190 -2.58 3.42 -18.74
C SER A 190 -2.30 4.79 -18.18
N LYS A 191 -2.73 5.82 -18.92
CA LYS A 191 -2.83 7.21 -18.50
C LYS A 191 -4.29 7.60 -18.46
N SER A 192 -4.71 8.28 -17.41
CA SER A 192 -6.11 8.65 -17.21
C SER A 192 -6.23 9.97 -16.48
N ILE A 193 -7.25 10.73 -16.84
CA ILE A 193 -7.70 11.93 -16.09
C ILE A 193 -9.07 11.71 -15.44
N ASP A 194 -9.58 10.46 -15.45
CA ASP A 194 -10.93 10.12 -15.00
C ASP A 194 -11.08 10.19 -13.47
N LYS A 195 -10.03 9.86 -12.72
CA LYS A 195 -10.04 9.87 -11.26
C LYS A 195 -8.85 10.64 -10.71
N ASP A 196 -9.10 11.37 -9.61
CA ASP A 196 -8.05 12.09 -8.86
C ASP A 196 -7.18 13.02 -9.70
N THR A 197 -7.73 13.55 -10.81
CA THR A 197 -7.11 14.59 -11.64
C THR A 197 -7.95 15.84 -11.56
N TYR A 198 -7.35 16.92 -11.04
CA TYR A 198 -8.04 18.19 -10.87
C TYR A 198 -7.14 19.33 -11.34
N ASN A 199 -7.61 20.10 -12.32
CA ASN A 199 -6.92 21.28 -12.83
C ASN A 199 -7.49 22.60 -12.24
N GLN A 200 -8.43 22.46 -11.28
CA GLN A 200 -8.96 23.55 -10.47
C GLN A 200 -9.19 23.08 -9.04
N ILE A 201 -8.66 23.83 -8.08
CA ILE A 201 -8.86 23.61 -6.65
C ILE A 201 -9.65 24.76 -6.11
N LEU A 202 -10.83 24.49 -5.54
CA LEU A 202 -11.66 25.45 -4.81
C LEU A 202 -11.55 25.12 -3.32
N LEU A 203 -10.87 25.97 -2.56
CA LEU A 203 -10.90 25.92 -1.10
C LEU A 203 -11.91 26.91 -0.57
N PHE A 204 -12.69 26.53 0.44
CA PHE A 204 -13.67 27.41 1.07
C PHE A 204 -13.69 27.22 2.59
N THR A 205 -13.94 28.35 3.28
CA THR A 205 -14.28 28.35 4.70
C THR A 205 -15.80 28.49 4.83
N GLU A 206 -16.34 28.05 5.94
CA GLU A 206 -17.73 28.24 6.28
C GLU A 206 -17.80 28.69 7.74
N SER A 207 -18.30 29.88 7.98
CA SER A 207 -18.54 30.44 9.31
C SER A 207 -19.97 31.01 9.37
N LYS A 208 -20.45 31.33 10.57
CA LYS A 208 -21.70 32.02 10.78
C LYS A 208 -21.42 33.43 11.30
N ASP A 209 -22.15 34.44 10.76
CA ASP A 209 -22.12 35.76 11.32
C ASP A 209 -22.96 35.84 12.62
N ASP A 210 -22.95 36.99 13.27
CA ASP A 210 -23.69 37.24 14.52
C ASP A 210 -25.24 37.08 14.35
N SER A 211 -25.73 37.10 13.12
CA SER A 211 -27.16 36.89 12.79
C SER A 211 -27.44 35.42 12.40
N GLY A 212 -26.43 34.53 12.46
CA GLY A 212 -26.54 33.11 12.11
C GLY A 212 -26.53 32.82 10.61
N ARG A 213 -26.23 33.80 9.75
CA ARG A 213 -26.09 33.60 8.30
C ARG A 213 -24.74 32.93 8.00
N ILE A 214 -24.75 32.01 7.04
CA ILE A 214 -23.54 31.34 6.56
C ILE A 214 -22.74 32.33 5.71
N ILE A 215 -21.47 32.53 6.10
CA ILE A 215 -20.45 33.28 5.34
C ILE A 215 -19.43 32.28 4.83
N SER A 216 -19.01 32.42 3.57
CA SER A 216 -17.98 31.60 2.95
C SER A 216 -16.95 32.46 2.23
N ASN A 217 -15.68 32.32 2.60
CA ASN A 217 -14.56 32.82 1.82
C ASN A 217 -14.05 31.72 0.91
N GLN A 218 -13.76 32.07 -0.35
CA GLN A 218 -13.33 31.11 -1.35
C GLN A 218 -11.97 31.49 -1.93
N GLN A 219 -11.14 30.50 -2.16
CA GLN A 219 -9.86 30.63 -2.84
C GLN A 219 -9.78 29.62 -3.98
N ILE A 220 -9.48 30.07 -5.19
CA ILE A 220 -9.34 29.23 -6.37
C ILE A 220 -7.90 29.24 -6.85
N ALA A 221 -7.33 28.06 -7.05
CA ALA A 221 -6.11 27.84 -7.83
C ALA A 221 -6.46 27.02 -9.08
N LYS A 222 -5.97 27.41 -10.24
CA LYS A 222 -6.29 26.73 -11.51
C LYS A 222 -5.13 26.73 -12.49
N ASP A 223 -5.10 25.75 -13.37
CA ASP A 223 -4.25 25.67 -14.54
C ASP A 223 -5.10 25.87 -15.80
N SER A 224 -5.00 27.04 -16.41
CA SER A 224 -5.80 27.39 -17.58
C SER A 224 -5.43 26.61 -18.83
N ASP A 225 -4.20 26.12 -18.97
CA ASP A 225 -3.77 25.36 -20.13
C ASP A 225 -4.27 23.92 -20.08
N ASN A 226 -4.21 23.28 -18.92
CA ASN A 226 -4.84 21.98 -18.74
C ASN A 226 -6.38 22.06 -18.76
N GLN A 227 -6.99 23.18 -18.37
CA GLN A 227 -8.44 23.39 -18.56
C GLN A 227 -8.84 23.46 -20.04
N LYS A 228 -8.02 24.07 -20.89
CA LYS A 228 -8.27 24.05 -22.35
C LYS A 228 -8.16 22.66 -22.96
N ARG A 229 -7.28 21.79 -22.40
CA ARG A 229 -7.05 20.43 -22.89
C ARG A 229 -8.12 19.42 -22.41
N TRP A 230 -8.52 19.51 -21.14
CA TRP A 230 -9.31 18.47 -20.46
C TRP A 230 -10.70 18.95 -20.00
N GLY A 231 -11.03 20.23 -20.20
CA GLY A 231 -12.16 20.86 -19.51
C GLY A 231 -11.83 21.20 -18.07
N VAL A 232 -12.82 21.68 -17.32
CA VAL A 232 -12.67 22.02 -15.91
C VAL A 232 -12.89 20.77 -15.06
N LEU A 233 -11.84 20.31 -14.40
CA LEU A 233 -11.88 19.23 -13.42
C LEU A 233 -11.61 19.84 -12.05
N GLN A 234 -12.66 19.97 -11.20
CA GLN A 234 -12.57 20.71 -9.94
C GLN A 234 -12.63 19.82 -8.73
N LEU A 235 -11.70 20.05 -7.80
CA LEU A 235 -11.77 19.59 -6.41
C LEU A 235 -12.21 20.74 -5.51
N ALA A 236 -13.36 20.61 -4.82
CA ALA A 236 -13.78 21.52 -3.78
C ALA A 236 -13.51 20.93 -2.40
N LYS A 237 -12.87 21.71 -1.50
CA LYS A 237 -12.52 21.25 -0.16
C LYS A 237 -12.72 22.34 0.88
N LYS A 238 -13.41 21.99 1.98
CA LYS A 238 -13.53 22.86 3.15
C LYS A 238 -12.22 22.92 3.91
N VAL A 239 -11.82 24.12 4.33
CA VAL A 239 -10.64 24.36 5.14
C VAL A 239 -11.02 24.99 6.47
N ASN A 240 -10.08 24.97 7.43
CA ASN A 240 -10.29 25.56 8.73
C ASN A 240 -10.53 27.07 8.59
N GLU A 241 -11.58 27.58 9.22
CA GLU A 241 -11.95 29.02 9.23
C GLU A 241 -10.88 29.90 9.88
N LYS A 242 -10.01 29.33 10.74
CA LYS A 242 -8.87 30.02 11.39
C LYS A 242 -7.61 30.07 10.53
N ALA A 243 -7.60 29.41 9.38
CA ALA A 243 -6.43 29.45 8.48
C ALA A 243 -6.31 30.86 7.87
N THR A 244 -5.08 31.34 7.81
CA THR A 244 -4.78 32.62 7.16
C THR A 244 -4.98 32.53 5.65
N GLN A 245 -5.22 33.66 4.98
CA GLN A 245 -5.36 33.71 3.52
C GLN A 245 -4.13 33.17 2.80
N GLN A 246 -2.92 33.39 3.36
CA GLN A 246 -1.68 32.86 2.79
C GLN A 246 -1.63 31.34 2.88
N GLU A 247 -1.96 30.75 4.03
CA GLU A 247 -2.00 29.30 4.22
C GLU A 247 -3.00 28.64 3.26
N ILE A 248 -4.18 29.23 3.08
CA ILE A 248 -5.22 28.73 2.14
C ILE A 248 -4.70 28.81 0.70
N THR A 249 -4.04 29.91 0.31
CA THR A 249 -3.47 30.10 -1.03
C THR A 249 -2.37 29.08 -1.32
N ASP A 250 -1.45 28.88 -0.39
CA ASP A 250 -0.36 27.93 -0.55
C ASP A 250 -0.87 26.48 -0.56
N PHE A 251 -1.88 26.17 0.26
CA PHE A 251 -2.52 24.87 0.25
C PHE A 251 -3.23 24.60 -1.09
N ALA A 252 -3.95 25.58 -1.65
CA ALA A 252 -4.58 25.45 -2.96
C ALA A 252 -3.56 25.19 -4.08
N LYS A 253 -2.43 25.92 -4.09
CA LYS A 253 -1.35 25.70 -5.06
C LYS A 253 -0.70 24.34 -4.90
N ASN A 254 -0.47 23.88 -3.67
CA ASN A 254 0.10 22.57 -3.40
C ASN A 254 -0.82 21.44 -3.88
N LEU A 255 -2.13 21.55 -3.61
CA LEU A 255 -3.11 20.57 -4.13
C LEU A 255 -3.17 20.60 -5.67
N LEU A 256 -3.14 21.78 -6.29
CA LEU A 256 -3.12 21.89 -7.75
C LEU A 256 -1.88 21.21 -8.32
N SER A 257 -0.69 21.48 -7.79
CA SER A 257 0.56 20.80 -8.21
C SER A 257 0.48 19.28 -8.07
N LEU A 258 -0.21 18.80 -7.04
CA LEU A 258 -0.35 17.37 -6.75
C LEU A 258 -1.30 16.66 -7.71
N TYR A 259 -2.43 17.30 -8.04
CA TYR A 259 -3.53 16.65 -8.76
C TYR A 259 -3.62 17.02 -10.25
N ASN A 260 -2.96 18.09 -10.69
CA ASN A 260 -3.07 18.61 -12.07
C ASN A 260 -2.17 17.83 -13.05
N ARG A 261 -2.41 16.53 -13.17
CA ARG A 261 -1.64 15.65 -14.07
C ARG A 261 -2.43 14.41 -14.45
N GLU A 262 -2.05 13.77 -15.54
CA GLU A 262 -2.52 12.42 -15.86
C GLU A 262 -2.04 11.43 -14.81
N ARG A 263 -2.92 10.54 -14.40
CA ARG A 263 -2.58 9.41 -13.53
C ARG A 263 -2.05 8.27 -14.36
N GLU A 264 -0.85 7.86 -14.07
CA GLU A 264 -0.20 6.72 -14.70
C GLU A 264 -0.34 5.50 -13.81
N THR A 265 -0.80 4.39 -14.40
CA THR A 265 -0.85 3.09 -13.73
C THR A 265 -0.13 2.05 -14.56
N LEU A 266 0.71 1.26 -13.93
CA LEU A 266 1.43 0.15 -14.54
C LEU A 266 1.13 -1.11 -13.74
N THR A 267 0.53 -2.10 -14.40
CA THR A 267 0.36 -3.44 -13.86
C THR A 267 1.23 -4.39 -14.68
N ILE A 268 2.03 -5.21 -14.01
CA ILE A 268 2.91 -6.20 -14.64
C ILE A 268 2.49 -7.59 -14.16
N ASN A 269 2.33 -8.52 -15.09
CA ASN A 269 2.28 -9.94 -14.82
C ASN A 269 3.68 -10.53 -15.03
N ALA A 270 4.13 -11.35 -14.10
CA ALA A 270 5.46 -11.94 -14.13
C ALA A 270 5.43 -13.40 -13.70
N ILE A 271 6.46 -14.15 -14.07
CA ILE A 271 6.72 -15.52 -13.60
C ILE A 271 7.95 -15.46 -12.71
N ALA A 272 7.84 -16.05 -11.52
CA ALA A 272 8.95 -16.15 -10.58
C ALA A 272 10.07 -17.03 -11.16
N ILE A 273 11.32 -16.66 -10.88
CA ILE A 273 12.47 -17.49 -11.25
C ILE A 273 12.42 -18.77 -10.39
N PRO A 274 12.48 -19.96 -11.01
CA PRO A 274 12.48 -21.22 -10.25
C PRO A 274 13.62 -21.27 -9.21
N ASN A 275 13.32 -21.79 -8.02
CA ASN A 275 14.24 -21.93 -6.89
C ASN A 275 14.81 -20.62 -6.33
N ASP A 276 14.25 -19.49 -6.70
CA ASP A 276 14.59 -18.19 -6.12
C ASP A 276 13.74 -17.96 -4.86
N ASN A 277 14.34 -18.13 -3.69
CA ASN A 277 13.66 -17.89 -2.42
C ASN A 277 13.46 -16.39 -2.13
N ASP A 278 14.26 -15.52 -2.72
CA ASP A 278 14.21 -14.08 -2.51
C ASP A 278 13.09 -13.43 -3.30
N VAL A 279 12.47 -14.14 -4.25
CA VAL A 279 11.29 -13.68 -4.98
C VAL A 279 10.13 -13.25 -4.05
N TRP A 280 10.09 -13.76 -2.84
CA TRP A 280 9.11 -13.39 -1.81
C TRP A 280 9.36 -12.01 -1.19
N ASP A 281 10.54 -11.40 -1.45
CA ASP A 281 10.83 -10.02 -1.10
C ASP A 281 10.21 -9.03 -2.10
N ILE A 282 9.75 -9.52 -3.26
CA ILE A 282 8.88 -8.79 -4.19
C ILE A 282 7.49 -8.71 -3.59
N ARG A 283 7.24 -7.69 -2.79
CA ARG A 283 5.99 -7.46 -2.05
C ARG A 283 5.58 -5.99 -2.11
N ALA A 284 4.39 -5.66 -1.64
CA ALA A 284 4.00 -4.26 -1.51
C ALA A 284 5.01 -3.49 -0.64
N GLY A 285 5.40 -2.31 -1.10
CA GLY A 285 6.44 -1.47 -0.50
C GLY A 285 7.85 -1.76 -1.00
N ALA A 286 8.09 -2.89 -1.66
CA ALA A 286 9.40 -3.18 -2.23
C ALA A 286 9.71 -2.28 -3.43
N GLY A 287 10.95 -1.81 -3.50
CA GLY A 287 11.51 -1.08 -4.65
C GLY A 287 12.11 -2.06 -5.66
N ILE A 288 11.72 -1.94 -6.92
CA ILE A 288 12.20 -2.74 -8.05
C ILE A 288 12.60 -1.85 -9.21
N PHE A 289 13.43 -2.36 -10.12
CA PHE A 289 13.70 -1.73 -11.41
C PHE A 289 12.78 -2.31 -12.49
N ILE A 290 12.36 -1.44 -13.43
CA ILE A 290 11.53 -1.82 -14.57
C ILE A 290 12.35 -1.64 -15.84
N ASP A 291 12.24 -2.59 -16.79
CA ASP A 291 12.91 -2.58 -18.09
C ASP A 291 11.98 -3.20 -19.13
N ILE A 292 11.00 -2.43 -19.58
CA ILE A 292 9.96 -2.87 -20.53
C ILE A 292 9.99 -1.97 -21.75
N SER A 293 10.15 -2.57 -22.95
CA SER A 293 10.00 -1.88 -24.22
C SER A 293 8.51 -1.81 -24.60
N SER A 294 8.02 -0.63 -24.93
CA SER A 294 6.64 -0.44 -25.33
C SER A 294 6.51 0.36 -26.62
N ALA A 295 5.37 0.20 -27.30
CA ALA A 295 5.04 0.99 -28.48
C ALA A 295 4.95 2.50 -28.21
N LEU A 296 4.81 2.90 -26.96
CA LEU A 296 4.75 4.30 -26.50
C LEU A 296 6.08 4.82 -25.94
N GLY A 297 7.15 4.04 -26.07
CA GLY A 297 8.48 4.30 -25.51
C GLY A 297 8.83 3.36 -24.35
N ASP A 298 10.11 3.28 -24.01
CA ASP A 298 10.60 2.40 -22.97
C ASP A 298 10.08 2.83 -21.58
N ILE A 299 9.64 1.87 -20.79
CA ILE A 299 9.16 2.07 -19.41
C ILE A 299 10.26 1.64 -18.45
N GLY A 300 10.63 2.55 -17.55
CA GLY A 300 11.60 2.27 -16.49
C GLY A 300 13.06 2.47 -16.88
N THR A 301 13.34 2.81 -18.13
CA THR A 301 14.69 3.09 -18.59
C THR A 301 14.79 4.47 -19.26
N THR A 302 15.94 5.10 -19.11
CA THR A 302 16.26 6.37 -19.77
C THR A 302 17.64 6.25 -20.40
N GLN A 303 17.77 6.59 -21.67
CA GLN A 303 19.08 6.70 -22.31
C GLN A 303 19.79 7.95 -21.81
N THR A 304 20.98 7.77 -21.29
CA THR A 304 21.87 8.85 -20.86
C THR A 304 23.16 8.79 -21.64
N THR A 305 23.78 9.93 -21.84
CA THR A 305 25.13 10.01 -22.42
C THR A 305 26.07 10.54 -21.33
N ASP A 306 27.13 9.82 -21.04
CA ASP A 306 28.13 10.28 -20.08
C ASP A 306 28.96 11.44 -20.63
N LYS A 307 29.84 12.00 -19.80
CA LYS A 307 30.68 13.13 -20.18
C LYS A 307 31.69 12.80 -21.29
N GLU A 308 31.90 11.53 -21.57
CA GLU A 308 32.79 10.99 -22.59
C GLU A 308 32.05 10.62 -23.90
N GLY A 309 30.72 10.89 -23.96
CA GLY A 309 29.89 10.60 -25.14
C GLY A 309 29.40 9.16 -25.24
N LYS A 310 29.64 8.31 -24.22
CA LYS A 310 29.22 6.94 -24.21
C LYS A 310 27.76 6.82 -23.76
N LYS A 311 26.93 6.12 -24.57
CA LYS A 311 25.53 5.87 -24.22
C LYS A 311 25.45 4.86 -23.07
N ALA A 312 24.66 5.20 -22.06
CA ALA A 312 24.35 4.35 -20.93
C ALA A 312 22.82 4.28 -20.72
N ILE A 313 22.35 3.15 -20.23
CA ILE A 313 20.94 3.00 -19.83
C ILE A 313 20.86 3.20 -18.34
N LYS A 314 20.11 4.22 -17.93
CA LYS A 314 19.77 4.44 -16.52
C LYS A 314 18.42 3.80 -16.25
N ARG A 315 18.35 2.90 -15.27
CA ARG A 315 17.10 2.30 -14.80
C ARG A 315 16.48 3.17 -13.72
N GLU A 316 15.17 3.35 -13.81
CA GLU A 316 14.37 4.04 -12.80
C GLU A 316 13.82 3.02 -11.81
N MET A 317 13.78 3.41 -10.53
CA MET A 317 13.20 2.60 -9.47
C MET A 317 11.71 2.89 -9.34
N TYR A 318 10.96 1.84 -9.12
CA TYR A 318 9.51 1.87 -8.91
C TYR A 318 9.16 1.15 -7.62
N ILE A 319 8.07 1.57 -6.98
CA ILE A 319 7.55 0.95 -5.77
C ILE A 319 6.34 0.10 -6.13
N ILE A 320 6.28 -1.10 -5.58
CA ILE A 320 5.13 -1.98 -5.72
C ILE A 320 4.06 -1.50 -4.75
N SER A 321 2.91 -1.05 -5.27
CA SER A 321 1.76 -0.66 -4.43
C SER A 321 0.93 -1.87 -4.00
N ARG A 322 0.84 -2.89 -4.86
CA ARG A 322 0.19 -4.17 -4.59
C ARG A 322 0.95 -5.28 -5.25
N CYS A 323 1.16 -6.37 -4.54
CA CYS A 323 1.74 -7.60 -5.06
C CYS A 323 0.81 -8.77 -4.77
N THR A 324 0.56 -9.61 -5.77
CA THR A 324 -0.10 -10.89 -5.60
C THR A 324 0.81 -11.99 -6.11
N HIS A 325 1.23 -12.87 -5.22
CA HIS A 325 1.87 -14.15 -5.56
C HIS A 325 0.78 -15.20 -5.71
N ALA A 326 0.79 -15.94 -6.81
CA ALA A 326 -0.15 -17.03 -7.06
C ALA A 326 0.61 -18.32 -7.37
N LEU A 327 0.35 -19.35 -6.58
CA LEU A 327 0.93 -20.68 -6.72
C LEU A 327 -0.17 -21.62 -7.22
N LYS A 328 -0.04 -22.12 -8.44
CA LYS A 328 -0.92 -23.18 -8.98
C LYS A 328 -0.40 -24.57 -8.62
N ASN A 329 0.91 -24.71 -8.57
CA ASN A 329 1.62 -25.92 -8.12
C ASN A 329 3.07 -25.50 -7.74
N GLU A 330 3.88 -26.43 -7.30
CA GLU A 330 5.27 -26.19 -6.85
C GLU A 330 6.16 -25.56 -7.93
N ASN A 331 5.83 -25.73 -9.21
CA ASN A 331 6.63 -25.27 -10.35
C ASN A 331 6.03 -24.05 -11.07
N TYR A 332 4.85 -23.61 -10.69
CA TYR A 332 4.18 -22.49 -11.37
C TYR A 332 3.79 -21.39 -10.40
N HIS A 333 4.72 -20.48 -10.21
CA HIS A 333 4.59 -19.30 -9.36
C HIS A 333 4.54 -18.04 -10.22
N THR A 334 3.41 -17.33 -10.17
CA THR A 334 3.20 -16.08 -10.90
C THR A 334 3.07 -14.91 -9.93
N LEU A 335 3.42 -13.73 -10.43
CA LEU A 335 3.25 -12.47 -9.73
C LEU A 335 2.37 -11.52 -10.55
N ARG A 336 1.52 -10.78 -9.85
CA ARG A 336 0.86 -9.60 -10.40
C ARG A 336 1.25 -8.40 -9.55
N LEU A 337 1.83 -7.40 -10.20
CA LEU A 337 2.41 -6.22 -9.57
C LEU A 337 1.65 -4.99 -10.05
N ASP A 338 1.05 -4.24 -9.14
CA ASP A 338 0.58 -2.88 -9.41
C ASP A 338 1.67 -1.93 -8.93
N ILE A 339 2.10 -1.04 -9.80
CA ILE A 339 3.34 -0.27 -9.68
C ILE A 339 3.03 1.22 -9.60
N ILE A 340 3.78 1.92 -8.75
CA ILE A 340 3.83 3.39 -8.73
C ILE A 340 5.28 3.85 -8.92
N LYS A 341 5.45 4.98 -9.60
CA LYS A 341 6.78 5.58 -9.74
C LYS A 341 7.26 6.07 -8.36
N GLU A 342 8.55 5.95 -8.04
CA GLU A 342 9.10 6.35 -6.72
C GLU A 342 8.81 7.83 -6.38
N THR A 343 8.73 8.70 -7.40
CA THR A 343 8.33 10.10 -7.23
C THR A 343 6.84 10.29 -6.92
N MET A 344 6.02 9.24 -7.13
CA MET A 344 4.59 9.20 -6.82
C MET A 344 4.43 8.56 -5.45
N THR A 345 4.66 9.34 -4.40
CA THR A 345 4.42 8.86 -3.05
C THR A 345 2.93 8.55 -2.84
N PRO A 346 2.56 7.57 -2.01
CA PRO A 346 1.16 7.22 -1.72
C PRO A 346 0.28 8.37 -1.23
N GLN A 347 0.84 9.49 -0.79
CA GLN A 347 0.09 10.72 -0.49
C GLN A 347 -0.78 11.20 -1.65
N GLU A 348 -0.42 10.86 -2.88
CA GLU A 348 -1.17 11.25 -4.06
C GLU A 348 -2.48 10.48 -4.20
N LYS A 349 -2.62 9.33 -3.51
CA LYS A 349 -3.85 8.54 -3.43
C LYS A 349 -4.70 8.86 -2.19
N ALA A 350 -4.14 9.45 -1.16
CA ALA A 350 -4.78 9.69 0.13
C ALA A 350 -5.63 10.98 0.20
N GLY A 351 -5.99 11.54 -0.94
CA GLY A 351 -6.85 12.73 -1.04
C GLY A 351 -8.36 12.42 -1.13
N GLY A 352 -8.81 11.29 -0.57
CA GLY A 352 -10.22 10.96 -0.44
C GLY A 352 -10.78 11.29 0.94
#